data_ef822f2b97c99a6e62229f9e03fe47eb
#
_entry.id   ef822f2b97c99a6e62229f9e03fe47eb
#
_cell.length_a   1.000
_cell.length_b   1.000
_cell.length_c   1.000
_cell.angle_alpha   90.00
_cell.angle_beta   90.00
_cell.angle_gamma   90.00
#
_symmetry.space_group_name_H-M   'P 1'
#
loop_
_entity.id
_entity.type
_entity.pdbx_description
1 polymer ?
#
loop_
_entity_poly.entity_id
_entity_poly.type
_entity_poly.pdbx_seq_one_letter_code
_entity_poly.pdbx_strand_id
1 'polypeptide(L)'
;MITNFISEKAKIGNNVKIWHFSYVGDDVEIGDNVKIGSLAHIDYDVKIGDNTKIEGQAYIPPLSRIGKNVLIGPAAVLTNDPFPMCDKMVGVTIEDNAIIGARAVIKAGITI
;
A
#
# COMPACT_ATOMS: atom_id res chain seq x y z
N MET A 1 -6.69 22.94 -6.14
CA MET A 1 -7.68 21.82 -6.09
C MET A 1 -7.05 20.60 -5.46
N ILE A 2 -7.69 20.03 -4.47
CA ILE A 2 -7.23 18.78 -3.86
C ILE A 2 -7.87 17.64 -4.64
N THR A 3 -7.06 16.76 -5.21
CA THR A 3 -7.53 15.66 -6.06
C THR A 3 -7.27 14.29 -5.47
N ASN A 4 -6.73 14.22 -4.26
CA ASN A 4 -6.57 12.95 -3.55
C ASN A 4 -7.19 13.05 -2.15
N PHE A 5 -7.44 11.90 -1.54
CA PHE A 5 -7.86 11.83 -0.15
C PHE A 5 -6.73 11.24 0.70
N ILE A 6 -6.33 11.98 1.70
CA ILE A 6 -5.34 11.52 2.67
C ILE A 6 -5.95 11.73 4.06
N SER A 7 -6.13 10.65 4.80
CA SER A 7 -6.71 10.72 6.13
C SER A 7 -5.85 11.56 7.07
N GLU A 8 -6.51 12.35 7.92
CA GLU A 8 -5.83 13.09 8.98
C GLU A 8 -5.15 12.17 9.99
N LYS A 9 -5.57 10.92 10.06
CA LYS A 9 -5.00 9.92 10.96
C LYS A 9 -3.82 9.17 10.34
N ALA A 10 -3.43 9.48 9.12
CA ALA A 10 -2.25 8.89 8.50
C ALA A 10 -0.99 9.62 8.99
N LYS A 11 0.05 8.84 9.20
CA LYS A 11 1.39 9.38 9.54
C LYS A 11 2.25 9.28 8.31
N ILE A 12 2.67 10.43 7.79
CA ILE A 12 3.40 10.51 6.54
C ILE A 12 4.79 11.11 6.82
N GLY A 13 5.81 10.40 6.40
CA GLY A 13 7.19 10.83 6.59
C GLY A 13 7.58 12.01 5.70
N ASN A 14 8.88 12.24 5.60
CA ASN A 14 9.44 13.37 4.86
C ASN A 14 9.55 13.03 3.36
N ASN A 15 9.37 14.05 2.52
CA ASN A 15 9.59 13.94 1.08
C ASN A 15 8.74 12.84 0.41
N VAL A 16 7.50 12.67 0.87
CA VAL A 16 6.56 11.73 0.29
C VAL A 16 5.82 12.42 -0.85
N LYS A 17 5.66 11.73 -1.97
CA LYS A 17 4.89 12.22 -3.12
C LYS A 17 3.71 11.32 -3.36
N ILE A 18 2.51 11.91 -3.37
CA ILE A 18 1.26 11.20 -3.59
C ILE A 18 0.56 11.88 -4.77
N TRP A 19 0.44 11.14 -5.87
CA TRP A 19 -0.15 11.67 -7.09
C TRP A 19 -1.68 11.73 -7.01
N HIS A 20 -2.30 12.30 -8.02
CA HIS A 20 -3.74 12.61 -8.05
C HIS A 20 -4.62 11.37 -7.95
N PHE A 21 -5.79 11.57 -7.34
CA PHE A 21 -6.85 10.56 -7.23
C PHE A 21 -6.46 9.32 -6.42
N SER A 22 -5.47 9.46 -5.54
CA SER A 22 -5.07 8.41 -4.62
C SER A 22 -5.86 8.48 -3.32
N TYR A 23 -5.98 7.33 -2.66
CA TYR A 23 -6.64 7.23 -1.36
C TYR A 23 -5.62 6.71 -0.33
N VAL A 24 -5.52 7.38 0.79
CA VAL A 24 -4.70 6.95 1.93
C VAL A 24 -5.58 6.97 3.17
N GLY A 25 -5.82 5.79 3.73
CA GLY A 25 -6.79 5.61 4.81
C GLY A 25 -6.27 5.91 6.21
N ASP A 26 -7.12 5.65 7.18
CA ASP A 26 -6.82 5.88 8.59
C ASP A 26 -5.68 4.98 9.06
N ASP A 27 -4.87 5.49 9.97
CA ASP A 27 -3.82 4.73 10.64
C ASP A 27 -2.78 4.12 9.69
N VAL A 28 -2.67 4.67 8.48
CA VAL A 28 -1.60 4.33 7.56
C VAL A 28 -0.31 5.01 8.03
N GLU A 29 0.80 4.27 8.00
CA GLU A 29 2.12 4.82 8.31
C GLU A 29 3.00 4.71 7.06
N ILE A 30 3.45 5.84 6.58
CA ILE A 30 4.28 5.93 5.37
C ILE A 30 5.63 6.52 5.79
N GLY A 31 6.71 5.83 5.45
CA GLY A 31 8.06 6.27 5.75
C GLY A 31 8.52 7.43 4.85
N ASP A 32 9.82 7.67 4.84
CA ASP A 32 10.42 8.78 4.10
C ASP A 32 10.63 8.42 2.63
N ASN A 33 10.56 9.40 1.75
CA ASN A 33 10.87 9.28 0.33
C ASN A 33 9.99 8.26 -0.42
N VAL A 34 8.80 8.01 0.08
CA VAL A 34 7.85 7.09 -0.56
C VAL A 34 7.14 7.81 -1.70
N LYS A 35 6.88 7.08 -2.78
CA LYS A 35 6.12 7.60 -3.92
C LYS A 35 4.90 6.74 -4.13
N ILE A 36 3.75 7.38 -4.26
CA ILE A 36 2.47 6.70 -4.47
C ILE A 36 1.86 7.25 -5.75
N GLY A 37 1.67 6.37 -6.73
CA GLY A 37 1.14 6.74 -8.04
C GLY A 37 -0.35 7.04 -8.04
N SER A 38 -0.82 7.62 -9.12
CA SER A 38 -2.22 8.01 -9.26
C SER A 38 -3.15 6.80 -9.17
N LEU A 39 -4.31 7.01 -8.56
CA LEU A 39 -5.35 5.99 -8.42
C LEU A 39 -4.93 4.79 -7.55
N ALA A 40 -3.83 4.91 -6.82
CA ALA A 40 -3.47 3.90 -5.83
C ALA A 40 -4.42 3.99 -4.64
N HIS A 41 -4.77 2.84 -4.08
CA HIS A 41 -5.65 2.76 -2.93
C HIS A 41 -4.89 2.11 -1.77
N ILE A 42 -4.53 2.92 -0.80
CA ILE A 42 -3.85 2.46 0.42
C ILE A 42 -4.90 2.49 1.52
N ASP A 43 -5.34 1.32 1.93
CA ASP A 43 -6.43 1.22 2.89
C ASP A 43 -5.94 1.44 4.33
N TYR A 44 -6.82 1.35 5.30
CA TYR A 44 -6.45 1.63 6.69
C TYR A 44 -5.48 0.59 7.26
N ASP A 45 -4.74 0.98 8.28
CA ASP A 45 -3.80 0.11 9.00
C ASP A 45 -2.78 -0.57 8.08
N VAL A 46 -2.19 0.21 7.17
CA VAL A 46 -1.12 -0.23 6.29
C VAL A 46 0.17 0.44 6.72
N LYS A 47 1.28 -0.29 6.69
CA LYS A 47 2.61 0.26 6.95
C LYS A 47 3.48 0.12 5.71
N ILE A 48 4.13 1.22 5.34
CA ILE A 48 5.00 1.29 4.16
C ILE A 48 6.35 1.86 4.59
N GLY A 49 7.41 1.12 4.33
CA GLY A 49 8.77 1.52 4.70
C GLY A 49 9.36 2.56 3.76
N ASP A 50 10.52 3.08 4.16
CA ASP A 50 11.22 4.16 3.44
C ASP A 50 11.59 3.75 2.02
N ASN A 51 11.60 4.73 1.12
CA ASN A 51 12.06 4.59 -0.26
C ASN A 51 11.24 3.60 -1.11
N THR A 52 10.06 3.22 -0.67
CA THR A 52 9.17 2.32 -1.39
C THR A 52 8.38 3.11 -2.43
N LYS A 53 8.14 2.48 -3.56
CA LYS A 53 7.32 3.06 -4.63
C LYS A 53 6.12 2.16 -4.88
N ILE A 54 4.94 2.76 -4.81
CA ILE A 54 3.68 2.10 -5.14
C ILE A 54 3.15 2.74 -6.40
N GLU A 55 3.10 1.96 -7.46
CA GLU A 55 2.68 2.45 -8.79
C GLU A 55 1.17 2.67 -8.83
N GLY A 56 0.72 3.35 -9.88
CA GLY A 56 -0.68 3.70 -10.05
C GLY A 56 -1.62 2.50 -10.07
N GLN A 57 -2.83 2.71 -9.57
CA GLN A 57 -3.90 1.71 -9.54
C GLN A 57 -3.63 0.48 -8.67
N ALA A 58 -2.55 0.45 -7.91
CA ALA A 58 -2.31 -0.65 -6.98
C ALA A 58 -3.34 -0.63 -5.86
N TYR A 59 -3.79 -1.81 -5.45
CA TYR A 59 -4.69 -1.95 -4.31
C TYR A 59 -3.94 -2.56 -3.14
N ILE A 60 -3.86 -1.80 -2.06
CA ILE A 60 -3.18 -2.21 -0.82
C ILE A 60 -4.24 -2.28 0.28
N PRO A 61 -4.71 -3.49 0.63
CA PRO A 61 -5.80 -3.65 1.59
C PRO A 61 -5.34 -3.42 3.03
N PRO A 62 -6.30 -3.31 3.95
CA PRO A 62 -5.97 -3.22 5.37
C PRO A 62 -5.05 -4.33 5.84
N LEU A 63 -4.20 -4.01 6.81
CA LEU A 63 -3.26 -4.92 7.46
C LEU A 63 -2.03 -5.28 6.62
N SER A 64 -1.85 -4.67 5.46
CA SER A 64 -0.65 -4.90 4.65
C SER A 64 0.58 -4.30 5.35
N ARG A 65 1.69 -5.01 5.25
CA ARG A 65 2.99 -4.57 5.79
C ARG A 65 4.01 -4.60 4.66
N ILE A 66 4.45 -3.42 4.24
CA ILE A 66 5.36 -3.27 3.10
C ILE A 66 6.66 -2.66 3.62
N GLY A 67 7.76 -3.32 3.34
CA GLY A 67 9.08 -2.93 3.82
C GLY A 67 9.68 -1.75 3.08
N LYS A 68 11.00 -1.62 3.20
CA LYS A 68 11.79 -0.56 2.60
C LYS A 68 12.27 -0.95 1.22
N ASN A 69 12.45 0.03 0.35
CA ASN A 69 13.00 -0.17 -1.00
C ASN A 69 12.20 -1.20 -1.82
N VAL A 70 10.91 -1.22 -1.63
CA VAL A 70 10.00 -2.14 -2.34
C VAL A 70 9.42 -1.42 -3.56
N LEU A 71 9.21 -2.16 -4.64
CA LEU A 71 8.43 -1.69 -5.77
C LEU A 71 7.15 -2.51 -5.86
N ILE A 72 6.01 -1.84 -5.82
CA ILE A 72 4.72 -2.45 -6.10
C ILE A 72 4.31 -1.97 -7.50
N GLY A 73 4.23 -2.87 -8.45
CA GLY A 73 3.94 -2.55 -9.84
C GLY A 73 2.52 -2.03 -10.06
N PRO A 74 2.28 -1.39 -11.21
CA PRO A 74 0.96 -0.81 -11.47
C PRO A 74 -0.13 -1.87 -11.51
N ALA A 75 -1.27 -1.51 -10.94
CA ALA A 75 -2.45 -2.36 -10.86
C ALA A 75 -2.23 -3.69 -10.15
N ALA A 76 -1.16 -3.82 -9.37
CA ALA A 76 -0.98 -4.99 -8.50
C ALA A 76 -2.05 -4.98 -7.41
N VAL A 77 -2.48 -6.16 -7.00
CA VAL A 77 -3.56 -6.31 -6.02
C VAL A 77 -3.09 -7.23 -4.91
N LEU A 78 -3.06 -6.71 -3.69
CA LEU A 78 -2.91 -7.52 -2.50
C LEU A 78 -4.30 -7.80 -1.94
N THR A 79 -4.49 -8.94 -1.28
CA THR A 79 -5.76 -9.25 -0.64
C THR A 79 -5.55 -9.57 0.83
N ASN A 80 -6.61 -9.50 1.62
CA ASN A 80 -6.50 -9.72 3.07
C ASN A 80 -7.58 -10.68 3.62
N ASP A 81 -8.39 -11.25 2.74
CA ASP A 81 -9.42 -12.19 3.15
C ASP A 81 -9.05 -13.60 2.67
N PRO A 82 -8.53 -14.45 3.56
CA PRO A 82 -8.06 -15.78 3.15
C PRO A 82 -9.19 -16.72 2.72
N PHE A 83 -10.39 -16.47 3.22
CA PHE A 83 -11.57 -17.28 2.89
C PHE A 83 -12.78 -16.36 2.76
N PRO A 84 -12.93 -15.70 1.60
CA PRO A 84 -14.03 -14.74 1.42
C PRO A 84 -15.40 -15.37 1.59
N MET A 85 -16.27 -14.83 2.37
CA MET A 85 -16.11 -13.66 3.26
C MET A 85 -15.90 -14.17 4.69
N CYS A 86 -14.77 -13.95 5.29
CA CYS A 86 -14.53 -14.41 6.65
C CYS A 86 -14.30 -13.22 7.61
N ASP A 87 -14.38 -13.51 8.91
CA ASP A 87 -14.24 -12.48 9.93
C ASP A 87 -12.79 -12.17 10.28
N LYS A 88 -11.86 -13.07 9.94
CA LYS A 88 -10.45 -12.90 10.27
C LYS A 88 -9.66 -12.53 9.04
N MET A 89 -9.35 -11.26 8.92
CA MET A 89 -8.49 -10.77 7.86
C MET A 89 -7.02 -11.01 8.17
N VAL A 90 -6.24 -11.33 7.15
CA VAL A 90 -4.80 -11.54 7.27
C VAL A 90 -4.11 -10.76 6.15
N GLY A 91 -3.26 -9.82 6.54
CA GLY A 91 -2.56 -8.99 5.56
C GLY A 91 -1.45 -9.74 4.84
N VAL A 92 -0.97 -9.12 3.76
CA VAL A 92 0.21 -9.54 3.04
C VAL A 92 1.42 -8.82 3.64
N THR A 93 2.55 -9.52 3.74
CA THR A 93 3.83 -8.92 4.12
C THR A 93 4.76 -8.94 2.92
N ILE A 94 5.24 -7.76 2.55
CA ILE A 94 6.25 -7.62 1.49
C ILE A 94 7.52 -7.15 2.18
N GLU A 95 8.57 -7.97 2.17
CA GLU A 95 9.79 -7.64 2.87
C GLU A 95 10.66 -6.68 2.08
N ASP A 96 11.70 -6.17 2.72
CA ASP A 96 12.57 -5.15 2.12
C ASP A 96 13.13 -5.62 0.78
N ASN A 97 13.26 -4.68 -0.14
CA ASN A 97 13.89 -4.87 -1.46
C ASN A 97 13.11 -5.78 -2.43
N ALA A 98 11.88 -6.15 -2.11
CA ALA A 98 11.07 -6.97 -3.00
C ALA A 98 10.53 -6.16 -4.18
N ILE A 99 10.29 -6.85 -5.29
CA ILE A 99 9.67 -6.28 -6.47
C ILE A 99 8.42 -7.09 -6.79
N ILE A 100 7.28 -6.42 -6.79
CA ILE A 100 6.01 -7.02 -7.18
C ILE A 100 5.68 -6.50 -8.58
N GLY A 101 5.56 -7.41 -9.54
CA GLY A 101 5.32 -7.03 -10.93
C GLY A 101 3.95 -6.41 -11.17
N ALA A 102 3.83 -5.77 -12.34
CA ALA A 102 2.55 -5.17 -12.74
C ALA A 102 1.44 -6.22 -12.76
N ARG A 103 0.27 -5.86 -12.23
CA ARG A 103 -0.95 -6.69 -12.21
C ARG A 103 -0.80 -8.02 -11.44
N ALA A 104 0.26 -8.17 -10.66
CA ALA A 104 0.41 -9.35 -9.81
C ALA A 104 -0.69 -9.38 -8.75
N VAL A 105 -1.10 -10.57 -8.37
CA VAL A 105 -2.05 -10.78 -7.28
C VAL A 105 -1.34 -11.53 -6.16
N ILE A 106 -1.34 -10.95 -4.97
CA ILE A 106 -0.73 -11.57 -3.78
C ILE A 106 -1.86 -11.88 -2.80
N LYS A 107 -2.00 -13.14 -2.46
CA LYS A 107 -3.10 -13.59 -1.59
C LYS A 107 -2.81 -13.32 -0.13
N ALA A 108 -3.87 -13.17 0.63
CA ALA A 108 -3.84 -12.96 2.06
C ALA A 108 -2.89 -13.92 2.78
N GLY A 109 -2.14 -13.41 3.73
CA GLY A 109 -1.23 -14.20 4.56
C GLY A 109 0.10 -14.56 3.91
N ILE A 110 0.30 -14.20 2.64
CA ILE A 110 1.57 -14.48 1.96
C ILE A 110 2.64 -13.47 2.39
N THR A 111 3.87 -13.94 2.49
CA THR A 111 5.06 -13.11 2.70
C THR A 111 5.98 -13.27 1.49
N ILE A 112 6.33 -12.14 0.91
CA ILE A 112 7.26 -12.09 -0.21
C ILE A 112 8.58 -11.51 0.28
#